data_41ac2e4fb79420d94a865174640b4aaa
#
_entry.id   41ac2e4fb79420d94a865174640b4aaa
#
_cell.length_a   1.000
_cell.length_b   1.000
_cell.length_c   1.000
_cell.angle_alpha   90.00
_cell.angle_beta   90.00
_cell.angle_gamma   90.00
#
_symmetry.space_group_name_H-M   'P 1'
#
loop_
_entity.id
_entity.type
_entity.pdbx_description
1 polymer ?
#
loop_
_entity_poly.entity_id
_entity_poly.type
_entity_poly.pdbx_seq_one_letter_code
_entity_poly.pdbx_strand_id
1 'polypeptide(L)'
;AVRLYYAGTEARERKGFHFNPANYISSHTPGKTRMANPSYSVKQDETTLIKNSITLHSEQPLLKGTNYFWVSIQMKPQASLQSKVSFTLPEALINNQPATIAWQGKAEAPRRVGIGVRQAGDDGSAAYRIPGLVTSNCGTLLGVYDIRYNSSVDLQEKVDIGVSRSTDKGQTWEPMRIAMTFGETGGLPHAQNGVGDPSILVD
;
A
#
# COMPACT_ATOMS: atom_id res chain seq x y z
N ALA A 1 -5.06 8.60 -11.13
CA ALA A 1 -6.50 8.56 -11.46
C ALA A 1 -7.31 8.38 -10.18
N VAL A 2 -8.53 8.90 -10.17
CA VAL A 2 -9.53 8.67 -9.10
C VAL A 2 -10.71 7.96 -9.72
N ARG A 3 -11.25 6.93 -9.04
CA ARG A 3 -12.34 6.12 -9.57
C ARG A 3 -13.38 5.88 -8.48
N LEU A 4 -14.65 5.92 -8.87
CA LEU A 4 -15.79 5.60 -8.02
C LEU A 4 -16.32 4.21 -8.36
N TYR A 5 -16.63 3.43 -7.33
CA TYR A 5 -17.19 2.09 -7.46
C TYR A 5 -18.46 1.98 -6.64
N TYR A 6 -19.44 1.27 -7.15
CA TYR A 6 -20.67 0.95 -6.46
C TYR A 6 -20.69 -0.50 -6.03
N ALA A 7 -20.89 -0.76 -4.75
CA ALA A 7 -20.86 -2.09 -4.17
C ALA A 7 -22.25 -2.67 -3.83
N GLY A 8 -23.32 -1.95 -4.18
CA GLY A 8 -24.70 -2.38 -3.86
C GLY A 8 -25.03 -2.16 -2.39
N THR A 9 -25.98 -2.94 -1.89
CA THR A 9 -26.48 -2.84 -0.51
C THR A 9 -25.88 -3.86 0.44
N GLU A 10 -25.08 -4.80 -0.06
CA GLU A 10 -24.43 -5.79 0.79
C GLU A 10 -23.25 -5.12 1.54
N ALA A 11 -23.47 -4.83 2.82
CA ALA A 11 -22.37 -4.55 3.73
C ALA A 11 -21.56 -5.83 3.86
N ARG A 12 -20.48 -5.97 3.10
CA ARG A 12 -19.51 -7.02 3.38
C ARG A 12 -18.89 -6.72 4.73
N GLU A 13 -19.29 -7.48 5.73
CA GLU A 13 -18.78 -7.33 7.08
C GLU A 13 -17.27 -7.40 7.11
N ARG A 14 -16.70 -6.45 7.79
CA ARG A 14 -15.36 -5.93 7.60
C ARG A 14 -14.34 -6.43 8.60
N LYS A 15 -14.48 -7.55 9.19
CA LYS A 15 -13.35 -8.13 9.93
C LYS A 15 -12.26 -8.50 8.93
N GLY A 16 -11.26 -7.62 8.79
CA GLY A 16 -10.09 -7.86 7.95
C GLY A 16 -10.28 -7.57 6.46
N PHE A 17 -11.23 -6.74 6.07
CA PHE A 17 -11.36 -6.35 4.68
C PHE A 17 -10.22 -5.44 4.26
N HIS A 18 -9.25 -6.01 3.57
CA HIS A 18 -8.29 -5.26 2.77
C HIS A 18 -8.89 -5.06 1.37
N PHE A 19 -8.98 -3.81 0.94
CA PHE A 19 -9.33 -3.52 -0.44
C PHE A 19 -8.28 -4.20 -1.34
N ASN A 20 -8.68 -5.27 -2.00
CA ASN A 20 -7.87 -5.90 -3.03
C ASN A 20 -8.46 -5.55 -4.39
N PRO A 21 -7.82 -4.65 -5.15
CA PRO A 21 -8.30 -4.27 -6.48
C PRO A 21 -8.44 -5.47 -7.42
N ALA A 22 -7.59 -6.48 -7.30
CA ALA A 22 -7.64 -7.68 -8.12
C ALA A 22 -8.88 -8.54 -7.81
N ASN A 23 -9.24 -8.70 -6.54
CA ASN A 23 -10.46 -9.41 -6.16
C ASN A 23 -11.74 -8.66 -6.58
N TYR A 24 -11.65 -7.34 -6.65
CA TYR A 24 -12.76 -6.52 -7.12
C TYR A 24 -12.95 -6.61 -8.63
N ILE A 25 -11.87 -6.71 -9.38
CA ILE A 25 -11.85 -6.86 -10.83
C ILE A 25 -12.16 -8.30 -11.25
N SER A 26 -11.74 -9.29 -10.47
CA SER A 26 -11.92 -10.71 -10.80
C SER A 26 -13.27 -11.28 -10.41
N SER A 27 -14.03 -10.65 -9.51
CA SER A 27 -15.41 -11.02 -9.21
C SER A 27 -16.38 -10.43 -10.25
N HIS A 28 -16.16 -10.72 -11.51
CA HIS A 28 -17.09 -10.48 -12.59
C HIS A 28 -18.33 -11.37 -12.43
N THR A 29 -19.16 -11.04 -11.49
CA THR A 29 -20.57 -11.43 -11.57
C THR A 29 -21.26 -10.28 -12.28
N PRO A 30 -21.80 -10.48 -13.50
CA PRO A 30 -22.55 -9.43 -14.18
C PRO A 30 -23.62 -8.88 -13.25
N GLY A 31 -23.60 -7.58 -12.95
CA GLY A 31 -24.57 -6.88 -12.14
C GLY A 31 -24.16 -6.55 -10.71
N LYS A 32 -23.07 -7.06 -10.15
CA LYS A 32 -22.72 -6.84 -8.72
C LYS A 32 -21.60 -5.84 -8.44
N THR A 33 -20.84 -5.46 -9.43
CA THR A 33 -19.76 -4.49 -9.25
C THR A 33 -19.53 -3.76 -10.54
N ARG A 34 -20.30 -2.78 -10.82
CA ARG A 34 -20.00 -2.00 -11.98
C ARG A 34 -19.56 -0.62 -11.60
N MET A 35 -18.42 -0.29 -12.12
CA MET A 35 -18.09 1.10 -12.35
C MET A 35 -19.13 1.69 -13.29
N ALA A 36 -19.81 2.69 -12.84
CA ALA A 36 -20.21 3.70 -13.78
C ALA A 36 -18.93 4.23 -14.40
N ASN A 37 -18.82 4.26 -15.69
CA ASN A 37 -17.71 4.94 -16.37
C ASN A 37 -17.71 6.39 -15.87
N PRO A 38 -16.79 6.81 -15.00
CA PRO A 38 -16.77 8.19 -14.60
C PRO A 38 -16.25 8.97 -15.80
N SER A 39 -17.08 9.79 -16.38
CA SER A 39 -16.57 10.89 -17.16
C SER A 39 -15.92 11.86 -16.18
N TYR A 40 -14.60 11.79 -16.02
CA TYR A 40 -13.87 12.75 -15.23
C TYR A 40 -13.09 13.69 -16.16
N SER A 41 -13.19 14.95 -15.94
CA SER A 41 -12.27 15.91 -16.49
C SER A 41 -11.21 16.20 -15.44
N VAL A 42 -10.02 15.64 -15.61
CA VAL A 42 -8.85 16.05 -14.83
C VAL A 42 -8.21 17.19 -15.59
N LYS A 43 -8.34 18.41 -15.10
CA LYS A 43 -7.40 19.47 -15.47
C LYS A 43 -6.12 19.19 -14.70
N GLN A 44 -5.13 18.67 -15.38
CA GLN A 44 -3.77 18.60 -14.87
C GLN A 44 -3.11 19.97 -15.03
N ASP A 45 -2.92 20.66 -13.92
CA ASP A 45 -1.84 21.62 -13.80
C ASP A 45 -0.70 20.96 -13.03
N GLU A 46 0.47 21.00 -13.60
CA GLU A 46 1.65 20.20 -13.24
C GLU A 46 2.46 20.76 -12.07
N THR A 47 1.95 21.62 -11.25
CA THR A 47 2.74 22.20 -10.17
C THR A 47 2.03 22.20 -8.85
N THR A 48 2.67 21.53 -7.87
CA THR A 48 2.55 21.75 -6.43
C THR A 48 1.18 21.45 -5.79
N LEU A 49 1.19 20.72 -4.67
CA LEU A 49 0.13 20.54 -3.65
C LEU A 49 -1.28 20.99 -4.13
N ILE A 50 -1.85 20.19 -4.98
CA ILE A 50 -3.06 20.60 -5.67
C ILE A 50 -4.24 20.25 -4.78
N LYS A 51 -4.86 21.25 -4.23
CA LYS A 51 -6.26 21.15 -3.83
C LYS A 51 -7.09 21.05 -5.10
N ASN A 52 -7.17 19.88 -5.68
CA ASN A 52 -8.01 19.63 -6.85
C ASN A 52 -9.37 19.17 -6.38
N SER A 53 -10.39 19.86 -6.79
CA SER A 53 -11.74 19.33 -6.73
C SER A 53 -11.98 18.44 -7.95
N ILE A 54 -12.45 17.23 -7.73
CA ILE A 54 -12.81 16.27 -8.78
C ILE A 54 -14.28 15.94 -8.61
N THR A 55 -15.06 16.14 -9.66
CA THR A 55 -16.46 15.72 -9.69
C THR A 55 -16.55 14.36 -10.37
N LEU A 56 -17.14 13.39 -9.70
CA LEU A 56 -17.40 12.06 -10.22
C LEU A 56 -18.92 11.93 -10.47
N HIS A 57 -19.29 11.62 -11.69
CA HIS A 57 -20.69 11.42 -12.07
C HIS A 57 -20.98 9.94 -12.27
N SER A 58 -22.19 9.53 -11.89
CA SER A 58 -22.65 8.17 -12.09
C SER A 58 -24.16 8.18 -12.35
N GLU A 59 -24.59 7.37 -13.29
CA GLU A 59 -26.02 7.09 -13.54
C GLU A 59 -26.46 5.79 -12.86
N GLN A 60 -25.72 5.34 -11.87
CA GLN A 60 -25.97 4.10 -11.15
C GLN A 60 -27.27 4.23 -10.33
N PRO A 61 -28.31 3.43 -10.63
CA PRO A 61 -29.51 3.41 -9.80
C PRO A 61 -29.19 2.93 -8.39
N LEU A 62 -29.73 3.66 -7.41
CA LEU A 62 -29.64 3.26 -6.01
C LEU A 62 -30.70 2.22 -5.68
N LEU A 63 -30.33 1.25 -4.87
CA LEU A 63 -31.25 0.26 -4.32
C LEU A 63 -31.89 0.79 -3.03
N LYS A 64 -33.03 0.20 -2.65
CA LYS A 64 -33.65 0.53 -1.36
C LYS A 64 -32.73 0.13 -0.21
N GLY A 65 -32.51 1.03 0.73
CA GLY A 65 -31.67 0.84 1.90
C GLY A 65 -30.30 1.50 1.77
N THR A 66 -29.33 1.01 2.53
CA THR A 66 -27.96 1.58 2.53
C THR A 66 -27.22 1.16 1.27
N ASN A 67 -26.64 2.13 0.58
CA ASN A 67 -25.83 1.89 -0.61
C ASN A 67 -24.36 2.20 -0.31
N TYR A 68 -23.46 1.36 -0.77
CA TYR A 68 -22.03 1.46 -0.51
C TYR A 68 -21.26 1.86 -1.76
N PHE A 69 -20.36 2.81 -1.59
CA PHE A 69 -19.47 3.29 -2.63
C PHE A 69 -18.03 3.24 -2.15
N TRP A 70 -17.12 3.06 -3.10
CA TRP A 70 -15.69 3.10 -2.87
C TRP A 70 -15.04 4.11 -3.78
N VAL A 71 -14.10 4.86 -3.24
CA VAL A 71 -13.23 5.72 -4.03
C VAL A 71 -11.82 5.12 -4.01
N SER A 72 -11.27 4.87 -5.17
CA SER A 72 -9.90 4.43 -5.31
C SER A 72 -9.04 5.52 -5.93
N ILE A 73 -7.78 5.58 -5.51
CA ILE A 73 -6.80 6.53 -6.00
C ILE A 73 -5.64 5.74 -6.59
N GLN A 74 -5.37 5.96 -7.87
CA GLN A 74 -4.19 5.41 -8.52
C GLN A 74 -3.07 6.45 -8.45
N MET A 75 -2.01 6.10 -7.74
CA MET A 75 -0.82 6.94 -7.65
C MET A 75 -0.02 6.91 -8.96
N LYS A 76 0.73 7.97 -9.23
CA LYS A 76 1.71 7.97 -10.32
C LYS A 76 2.85 7.01 -9.96
N PRO A 77 3.45 6.30 -10.92
CA PRO A 77 4.58 5.39 -10.64
C PRO A 77 5.76 6.08 -9.93
N GLN A 78 5.96 7.36 -10.18
CA GLN A 78 7.04 8.16 -9.59
C GLN A 78 6.64 8.86 -8.29
N ALA A 79 5.43 8.61 -7.77
CA ALA A 79 5.01 9.22 -6.51
C ALA A 79 5.91 8.73 -5.36
N SER A 80 6.47 9.67 -4.60
CA SER A 80 7.25 9.32 -3.42
C SER A 80 6.39 8.54 -2.42
N LEU A 81 6.93 7.49 -1.83
CA LEU A 81 6.29 6.75 -0.73
C LEU A 81 6.01 7.65 0.47
N GLN A 82 6.80 8.71 0.66
CA GLN A 82 6.59 9.71 1.72
C GLN A 82 5.43 10.67 1.43
N SER A 83 4.91 10.68 0.20
CA SER A 83 3.76 11.51 -0.15
C SER A 83 2.54 11.13 0.69
N LYS A 84 1.78 12.14 1.07
CA LYS A 84 0.56 11.96 1.83
C LYS A 84 -0.65 12.27 0.95
N VAL A 85 -1.68 11.47 1.07
CA VAL A 85 -2.96 11.65 0.40
C VAL A 85 -4.03 11.87 1.45
N SER A 86 -4.82 12.90 1.28
CA SER A 86 -6.07 13.12 1.99
C SER A 86 -7.13 13.54 1.00
N PHE A 87 -8.38 13.27 1.31
CA PHE A 87 -9.52 13.77 0.54
C PHE A 87 -10.70 14.03 1.47
N THR A 88 -11.52 14.94 1.05
CA THR A 88 -12.82 15.24 1.68
C THR A 88 -13.91 15.08 0.63
N LEU A 89 -15.11 14.86 1.05
CA LEU A 89 -16.30 14.90 0.21
C LEU A 89 -17.11 16.14 0.63
N PRO A 90 -16.88 17.30 -0.01
CA PRO A 90 -17.56 18.53 0.38
C PRO A 90 -19.04 18.53 -0.03
N GLU A 91 -19.36 17.83 -1.11
CA GLU A 91 -20.70 17.78 -1.67
C GLU A 91 -21.00 16.40 -2.26
N ALA A 92 -22.24 15.98 -2.12
CA ALA A 92 -22.80 14.83 -2.83
C ALA A 92 -24.22 15.18 -3.30
N LEU A 93 -24.52 14.82 -4.55
CA LEU A 93 -25.85 15.02 -5.13
C LEU A 93 -26.46 13.66 -5.47
N ILE A 94 -27.71 13.48 -5.14
CA ILE A 94 -28.52 12.32 -5.54
C ILE A 94 -29.74 12.87 -6.30
N ASN A 95 -29.89 12.47 -7.56
CA ASN A 95 -30.93 13.02 -8.46
C ASN A 95 -30.90 14.56 -8.51
N ASN A 96 -29.69 15.13 -8.59
CA ASN A 96 -29.44 16.58 -8.57
C ASN A 96 -29.90 17.30 -7.30
N GLN A 97 -30.17 16.59 -6.22
CA GLN A 97 -30.51 17.17 -4.93
C GLN A 97 -29.34 16.95 -3.94
N PRO A 98 -29.00 17.95 -3.13
CA PRO A 98 -27.96 17.83 -2.13
C PRO A 98 -28.26 16.71 -1.13
N ALA A 99 -27.28 15.85 -0.88
CA ALA A 99 -27.35 14.82 0.14
C ALA A 99 -26.63 15.30 1.42
N THR A 100 -27.18 14.97 2.57
CA THR A 100 -26.52 15.26 3.85
C THR A 100 -25.30 14.36 4.01
N ILE A 101 -24.13 14.96 4.28
CA ILE A 101 -22.89 14.25 4.50
C ILE A 101 -22.62 14.20 6.01
N ALA A 102 -22.55 13.00 6.56
CA ALA A 102 -22.10 12.74 7.91
C ALA A 102 -20.80 11.93 7.90
N TRP A 103 -19.75 12.48 8.46
CA TRP A 103 -18.45 11.81 8.53
C TRP A 103 -18.35 10.94 9.78
N GLN A 104 -17.82 9.72 9.60
CA GLN A 104 -17.45 8.84 10.69
C GLN A 104 -15.92 8.70 10.73
N GLY A 105 -15.33 9.03 11.88
CA GLY A 105 -13.88 8.97 12.08
C GLY A 105 -13.16 10.27 11.66
N LYS A 106 -11.82 10.18 11.52
CA LYS A 106 -10.97 11.30 11.11
C LYS A 106 -10.93 11.40 9.59
N ALA A 107 -11.92 12.07 9.01
CA ALA A 107 -12.09 12.20 7.57
C ALA A 107 -10.89 12.80 6.84
N GLU A 108 -10.17 13.71 7.48
CA GLU A 108 -9.10 14.49 6.85
C GLU A 108 -7.68 14.02 7.20
N ALA A 109 -7.54 12.91 7.94
CA ALA A 109 -6.21 12.43 8.32
C ALA A 109 -5.41 12.00 7.09
N PRO A 110 -4.31 12.68 6.75
CA PRO A 110 -3.50 12.32 5.61
C PRO A 110 -2.94 10.91 5.75
N ARG A 111 -3.04 10.11 4.69
CA ARG A 111 -2.46 8.76 4.62
C ARG A 111 -1.20 8.79 3.77
N ARG A 112 -0.14 8.18 4.24
CA ARG A 112 1.05 7.97 3.41
C ARG A 112 0.75 7.00 2.29
N VAL A 113 1.40 7.18 1.15
CA VAL A 113 1.33 6.25 0.01
C VAL A 113 1.93 4.90 0.41
N GLY A 114 3.02 4.94 1.17
CA GLY A 114 3.67 3.78 1.74
C GLY A 114 4.77 4.20 2.70
N ILE A 115 5.38 3.23 3.36
CA ILE A 115 6.56 3.41 4.21
C ILE A 115 7.60 2.42 3.67
N GLY A 116 8.70 2.95 3.15
CA GLY A 116 9.86 2.13 2.80
C GLY A 116 10.56 1.69 4.08
N VAL A 117 10.65 0.38 4.28
CA VAL A 117 11.43 -0.16 5.41
C VAL A 117 12.91 0.06 5.17
N ARG A 118 13.34 -0.22 3.93
CA ARG A 118 14.68 0.02 3.41
C ARG A 118 14.61 0.40 1.95
N GLN A 119 15.62 1.14 1.49
CA GLN A 119 15.75 1.58 0.11
C GLN A 119 17.18 1.31 -0.38
N ALA A 120 17.34 1.20 -1.70
CA ALA A 120 18.67 1.12 -2.30
C ALA A 120 19.52 2.31 -1.84
N GLY A 121 20.74 2.03 -1.40
CA GLY A 121 21.66 3.00 -0.81
C GLY A 121 21.65 3.06 0.71
N ASP A 122 20.58 2.58 1.38
CA ASP A 122 20.57 2.46 2.84
C ASP A 122 21.61 1.42 3.27
N ASP A 123 22.21 1.63 4.46
CA ASP A 123 23.14 0.70 5.10
C ASP A 123 24.29 0.22 4.17
N GLY A 124 24.65 1.00 3.14
CA GLY A 124 25.68 0.68 2.16
C GLY A 124 25.32 -0.44 1.18
N SER A 125 24.04 -0.74 1.01
CA SER A 125 23.58 -1.78 0.08
C SER A 125 23.12 -1.21 -1.26
N ALA A 126 23.33 -1.97 -2.34
CA ALA A 126 22.81 -1.63 -3.67
C ALA A 126 21.32 -1.94 -3.80
N ALA A 127 20.82 -2.96 -3.10
CA ALA A 127 19.43 -3.36 -3.16
C ALA A 127 19.00 -4.18 -1.94
N TYR A 128 17.69 -4.18 -1.69
CA TYR A 128 17.02 -5.10 -0.77
C TYR A 128 16.01 -5.93 -1.54
N ARG A 129 15.99 -7.24 -1.29
CA ARG A 129 15.10 -8.16 -2.00
C ARG A 129 14.53 -9.24 -1.08
N ILE A 130 13.61 -10.05 -1.61
CA ILE A 130 13.01 -11.21 -0.94
C ILE A 130 12.44 -10.86 0.45
N PRO A 131 11.55 -9.87 0.55
CA PRO A 131 11.04 -9.43 1.85
C PRO A 131 10.07 -10.45 2.46
N GLY A 132 10.26 -10.71 3.75
CA GLY A 132 9.27 -11.37 4.62
C GLY A 132 8.75 -10.38 5.67
N LEU A 133 7.50 -10.49 6.05
CA LEU A 133 6.90 -9.66 7.09
C LEU A 133 6.03 -10.51 8.00
N VAL A 134 6.20 -10.35 9.31
CA VAL A 134 5.37 -11.02 10.30
C VAL A 134 5.00 -10.07 11.43
N THR A 135 3.90 -10.35 12.10
CA THR A 135 3.47 -9.65 13.31
C THR A 135 3.57 -10.61 14.49
N SER A 136 4.35 -10.25 15.49
CA SER A 136 4.44 -11.03 16.74
C SER A 136 3.14 -10.98 17.53
N ASN A 137 2.98 -11.89 18.49
CA ASN A 137 1.80 -11.96 19.37
C ASN A 137 1.56 -10.67 20.17
N CYS A 138 2.60 -9.89 20.44
CA CYS A 138 2.50 -8.56 21.09
C CYS A 138 2.31 -7.40 20.12
N GLY A 139 2.09 -7.66 18.82
CA GLY A 139 1.80 -6.65 17.81
C GLY A 139 3.05 -5.96 17.20
N THR A 140 4.26 -6.42 17.53
CA THR A 140 5.49 -5.94 16.90
C THR A 140 5.60 -6.49 15.48
N LEU A 141 5.90 -5.62 14.51
CA LEU A 141 6.22 -6.03 13.15
C LEU A 141 7.72 -6.35 13.03
N LEU A 142 8.01 -7.42 12.33
CA LEU A 142 9.38 -7.81 11.96
C LEU A 142 9.44 -7.99 10.44
N GLY A 143 10.29 -7.22 9.80
CA GLY A 143 10.59 -7.33 8.36
C GLY A 143 11.96 -7.95 8.17
N VAL A 144 12.07 -9.03 7.41
CA VAL A 144 13.32 -9.66 7.01
C VAL A 144 13.52 -9.52 5.52
N TYR A 145 14.75 -9.50 5.06
CA TYR A 145 15.08 -9.29 3.65
C TYR A 145 16.56 -9.60 3.37
N ASP A 146 16.87 -9.86 2.09
CA ASP A 146 18.24 -9.86 1.61
C ASP A 146 18.82 -8.45 1.62
N ILE A 147 20.04 -8.31 2.11
CA ILE A 147 20.88 -7.12 1.97
C ILE A 147 21.87 -7.43 0.84
N ARG A 148 21.67 -6.86 -0.34
CA ARG A 148 22.50 -7.06 -1.52
C ARG A 148 23.46 -5.89 -1.70
N TYR A 149 24.72 -6.09 -1.33
CA TYR A 149 25.66 -4.98 -1.19
C TYR A 149 26.16 -4.43 -2.53
N ASN A 150 26.44 -5.28 -3.51
CA ASN A 150 27.10 -4.85 -4.75
C ASN A 150 26.14 -4.56 -5.88
N SER A 151 25.05 -5.33 -5.98
CA SER A 151 24.06 -5.24 -7.05
C SER A 151 22.75 -5.89 -6.64
N SER A 152 21.75 -5.88 -7.51
CA SER A 152 20.48 -6.58 -7.29
C SER A 152 20.53 -8.06 -7.72
N VAL A 153 21.69 -8.57 -8.15
CA VAL A 153 21.86 -9.94 -8.62
C VAL A 153 21.67 -10.93 -7.48
N ASP A 154 21.28 -12.14 -7.82
CA ASP A 154 21.05 -13.24 -6.89
C ASP A 154 22.37 -13.91 -6.44
N LEU A 155 22.25 -14.93 -5.56
CA LEU A 155 23.37 -15.71 -5.10
C LEU A 155 24.08 -16.43 -6.28
N GLN A 156 25.41 -16.61 -6.30
CA GLN A 156 26.34 -16.16 -5.23
C GLN A 156 26.79 -14.73 -5.45
N GLU A 157 26.68 -13.95 -4.42
CA GLU A 157 27.14 -12.58 -4.35
C GLU A 157 27.25 -12.20 -2.86
N LYS A 158 27.84 -11.05 -2.55
CA LYS A 158 27.86 -10.52 -1.19
C LYS A 158 26.44 -10.17 -0.75
N VAL A 159 25.82 -11.09 -0.03
CA VAL A 159 24.44 -10.99 0.46
C VAL A 159 24.37 -11.47 1.90
N ASP A 160 23.69 -10.72 2.75
CA ASP A 160 23.35 -11.08 4.11
C ASP A 160 21.83 -10.99 4.31
N ILE A 161 21.33 -11.54 5.41
CA ILE A 161 19.94 -11.37 5.83
C ILE A 161 19.86 -10.26 6.85
N GLY A 162 19.04 -9.27 6.56
CA GLY A 162 18.70 -8.18 7.44
C GLY A 162 17.35 -8.35 8.12
N VAL A 163 17.20 -7.71 9.27
CA VAL A 163 15.93 -7.60 9.99
C VAL A 163 15.73 -6.16 10.45
N SER A 164 14.51 -5.67 10.30
CA SER A 164 14.04 -4.43 10.89
C SER A 164 12.79 -4.66 11.72
N ARG A 165 12.63 -3.89 12.78
CA ARG A 165 11.54 -3.99 13.74
C ARG A 165 10.74 -2.71 13.80
N SER A 166 9.41 -2.84 13.95
CA SER A 166 8.52 -1.72 14.24
C SER A 166 7.58 -2.07 15.39
N THR A 167 7.46 -1.17 16.36
CA THR A 167 6.57 -1.30 17.51
C THR A 167 5.34 -0.39 17.44
N ASP A 168 5.23 0.40 16.37
CA ASP A 168 4.20 1.40 16.15
C ASP A 168 3.32 1.10 14.91
N LYS A 169 3.13 -0.18 14.61
CA LYS A 169 2.34 -0.66 13.47
C LYS A 169 2.90 -0.22 12.12
N GLY A 170 4.22 -0.17 11.97
CA GLY A 170 4.90 0.15 10.73
C GLY A 170 5.03 1.64 10.43
N GLN A 171 4.71 2.53 11.37
CA GLN A 171 4.88 3.97 11.17
C GLN A 171 6.35 4.37 11.15
N THR A 172 7.15 3.76 12.02
CA THR A 172 8.59 3.89 12.06
C THR A 172 9.24 2.51 12.17
N TRP A 173 10.48 2.42 11.72
CA TRP A 173 11.27 1.20 11.76
C TRP A 173 12.61 1.45 12.42
N GLU A 174 13.00 0.55 13.30
CA GLU A 174 14.31 0.57 13.93
C GLU A 174 15.43 0.41 12.88
N PRO A 175 16.66 0.84 13.21
CA PRO A 175 17.83 0.55 12.36
C PRO A 175 17.92 -0.94 12.03
N MET A 176 18.36 -1.23 10.81
CA MET A 176 18.58 -2.59 10.35
C MET A 176 19.62 -3.30 11.22
N ARG A 177 19.39 -4.57 11.50
CA ARG A 177 20.35 -5.48 12.10
C ARG A 177 20.61 -6.64 11.14
N ILE A 178 21.84 -7.11 11.08
CA ILE A 178 22.16 -8.34 10.38
C ILE A 178 21.63 -9.51 11.22
N ALA A 179 20.71 -10.28 10.64
CA ALA A 179 20.13 -11.46 11.26
C ALA A 179 20.98 -12.72 10.98
N MET A 180 21.56 -12.77 9.78
CA MET A 180 22.45 -13.88 9.35
C MET A 180 23.48 -13.39 8.36
N THR A 181 24.70 -13.82 8.56
CA THR A 181 25.83 -13.64 7.64
C THR A 181 26.78 -14.84 7.77
N PHE A 182 27.40 -15.23 6.68
CA PHE A 182 28.52 -16.17 6.73
C PHE A 182 29.86 -15.47 6.55
N GLY A 183 29.88 -14.24 6.06
CA GLY A 183 31.09 -13.46 5.91
C GLY A 183 32.20 -14.23 5.17
N GLU A 184 33.36 -14.33 5.77
CA GLU A 184 34.53 -15.06 5.22
C GLU A 184 34.72 -16.45 5.85
N THR A 185 33.65 -17.07 6.31
CA THR A 185 33.68 -18.40 6.92
C THR A 185 34.25 -19.43 5.94
N GLY A 186 35.11 -20.32 6.46
CA GLY A 186 35.71 -21.38 5.66
C GLY A 186 36.80 -20.89 4.70
N GLY A 187 37.32 -19.68 4.86
CA GLY A 187 38.36 -19.09 4.02
C GLY A 187 37.86 -18.64 2.64
N LEU A 188 36.58 -18.62 2.41
CA LEU A 188 36.01 -18.09 1.18
C LEU A 188 35.69 -16.58 1.35
N PRO A 189 35.82 -15.76 0.30
CA PRO A 189 35.42 -14.39 0.36
C PRO A 189 33.91 -14.28 0.55
N HIS A 190 33.44 -13.21 1.18
CA HIS A 190 31.99 -12.98 1.45
C HIS A 190 31.12 -13.10 0.20
N ALA A 191 31.61 -12.68 -0.96
CA ALA A 191 30.88 -12.81 -2.23
C ALA A 191 30.65 -14.26 -2.69
N GLN A 192 31.33 -15.24 -2.08
CA GLN A 192 31.12 -16.67 -2.28
C GLN A 192 30.39 -17.34 -1.11
N ASN A 193 30.09 -16.58 -0.07
CA ASN A 193 29.42 -17.00 1.15
C ASN A 193 28.12 -16.26 1.38
N GLY A 194 27.51 -15.72 0.34
CA GLY A 194 26.23 -15.03 0.46
C GLY A 194 25.14 -15.94 1.01
N VAL A 195 24.26 -15.36 1.84
CA VAL A 195 23.07 -16.01 2.37
C VAL A 195 21.85 -15.15 2.07
N GLY A 196 20.80 -15.76 1.54
CA GLY A 196 19.59 -15.06 1.13
C GLY A 196 18.33 -15.88 1.34
N ASP A 197 17.21 -15.39 0.78
CA ASP A 197 15.90 -16.01 0.81
C ASP A 197 15.35 -16.24 2.24
N PRO A 198 15.31 -15.20 3.10
CA PRO A 198 14.87 -15.35 4.46
C PRO A 198 13.39 -15.71 4.54
N SER A 199 13.05 -16.57 5.48
CA SER A 199 11.70 -16.86 5.89
C SER A 199 11.53 -16.52 7.37
N ILE A 200 10.37 -16.01 7.76
CA ILE A 200 10.07 -15.66 9.14
C ILE A 200 8.66 -16.12 9.52
N LEU A 201 8.54 -16.70 10.68
CA LEU A 201 7.27 -17.12 11.25
C LEU A 201 7.18 -16.72 12.73
N VAL A 202 5.99 -16.70 13.28
CA VAL A 202 5.72 -16.51 14.70
C VAL A 202 5.18 -17.83 15.25
N ASP A 203 5.72 -18.24 16.38
CA ASP A 203 5.26 -19.36 17.17
C ASP A 203 4.23 -18.88 18.22
#